data_a02ae725ae5c7a19220a7b5c734e6ea8
#
_entry.id   a02ae725ae5c7a19220a7b5c734e6ea8
#
_cell.length_a   1.000
_cell.length_b   1.000
_cell.length_c   1.000
_cell.angle_alpha   90.00
_cell.angle_beta   90.00
_cell.angle_gamma   90.00
#
_symmetry.space_group_name_H-M   'P 1'
#
loop_
_entity.id
_entity.type
_entity.pdbx_description
1 polymer ?
#
loop_
_entity_poly.entity_id
_entity_poly.type
_entity_poly.pdbx_seq_one_letter_code
_entity_poly.pdbx_strand_id
1 'polypeptide(L)'
;VANSQPIRVGLMGFGQTGRQLYELASRSDDIEIVAIADIGAPKILHYLLCSEIKESERHTLEGNFLVNPRFKSRLIHIDRPEAMPWDIYGVDVVIDATGKYREARDMQAHLDNGAPRVILRSLPVDSIDRIIVPGVNDQAAMVSDRMISAGSATSSALCLLLKILSSRFEIECASMTSVHAYTSDQALQDYAGSDFRRSRSAAENIIPNTHEAHLWLHEILPEMSDKVLTYVLNVPIHEGCLLDTNIVMKDAKVGIEDVNDAMRSAAEDYPGIVGFTDDPIVSSDVIGSSLSLLFDTKGTVKAGTQTIKTLSWYENIGHAARLLDVVRLYSTLESKGEVA
;
A
#
# COMPACT_ATOMS: atom_id res chain seq x y z
N VAL A 1 20.22 24.21 1.52
CA VAL A 1 19.06 23.40 1.12
C VAL A 1 18.74 23.85 -0.30
N ALA A 2 19.08 23.06 -1.31
CA ALA A 2 18.70 23.33 -2.68
C ALA A 2 17.17 23.29 -2.77
N ASN A 3 16.57 24.34 -3.30
CA ASN A 3 15.14 24.40 -3.62
C ASN A 3 14.89 23.44 -4.80
N SER A 4 14.81 22.13 -4.52
CA SER A 4 14.33 21.20 -5.53
C SER A 4 12.83 21.45 -5.71
N GLN A 5 12.40 21.57 -6.96
CA GLN A 5 10.97 21.68 -7.27
C GLN A 5 10.27 20.42 -6.73
N PRO A 6 9.02 20.53 -6.25
CA PRO A 6 8.25 19.36 -5.80
C PRO A 6 8.07 18.37 -6.96
N ILE A 7 8.04 17.08 -6.62
CA ILE A 7 7.78 15.99 -7.57
C ILE A 7 6.34 16.09 -8.04
N ARG A 8 6.13 16.14 -9.35
CA ARG A 8 4.83 16.33 -9.98
C ARG A 8 4.16 14.97 -10.26
N VAL A 9 3.13 14.67 -9.50
CA VAL A 9 2.44 13.37 -9.56
C VAL A 9 1.12 13.49 -10.33
N GLY A 10 0.93 12.61 -11.31
CA GLY A 10 -0.37 12.30 -11.90
C GLY A 10 -1.04 11.18 -11.10
N LEU A 11 -2.33 11.28 -10.86
CA LEU A 11 -3.09 10.27 -10.12
C LEU A 11 -4.22 9.72 -10.99
N MET A 12 -4.23 8.40 -11.22
CA MET A 12 -5.34 7.69 -11.85
C MET A 12 -6.15 6.98 -10.78
N GLY A 13 -7.43 7.38 -10.61
CA GLY A 13 -8.32 6.89 -9.56
C GLY A 13 -8.29 7.74 -8.29
N PHE A 14 -9.46 8.24 -7.90
CA PHE A 14 -9.67 9.05 -6.71
C PHE A 14 -10.63 8.38 -5.71
N GLY A 15 -10.53 7.05 -5.60
CA GLY A 15 -11.15 6.24 -4.55
C GLY A 15 -10.49 6.48 -3.18
N GLN A 16 -10.70 5.61 -2.21
CA GLN A 16 -10.14 5.76 -0.87
C GLN A 16 -8.61 5.99 -0.89
N THR A 17 -7.84 5.12 -1.57
CA THR A 17 -6.37 5.28 -1.67
C THR A 17 -5.98 6.58 -2.37
N GLY A 18 -6.68 6.96 -3.45
CA GLY A 18 -6.40 8.21 -4.17
C GLY A 18 -6.62 9.45 -3.29
N ARG A 19 -7.69 9.46 -2.48
CA ARG A 19 -7.95 10.54 -1.52
C ARG A 19 -6.93 10.58 -0.38
N GLN A 20 -6.52 9.42 0.12
CA GLN A 20 -5.45 9.31 1.12
C GLN A 20 -4.11 9.81 0.58
N LEU A 21 -3.75 9.46 -0.67
CA LEU A 21 -2.56 9.99 -1.35
C LEU A 21 -2.61 11.52 -1.47
N TYR A 22 -3.75 12.04 -1.89
CA TYR A 22 -3.95 13.48 -2.02
C TYR A 22 -3.79 14.21 -0.68
N GLU A 23 -4.37 13.68 0.38
CA GLU A 23 -4.28 14.23 1.73
C GLU A 23 -2.84 14.20 2.26
N LEU A 24 -2.14 13.07 2.11
CA LEU A 24 -0.74 12.95 2.51
C LEU A 24 0.16 13.92 1.72
N ALA A 25 -0.03 14.03 0.40
CA ALA A 25 0.71 14.98 -0.44
C ALA A 25 0.41 16.43 -0.04
N SER A 26 -0.84 16.76 0.34
CA SER A 26 -1.21 18.12 0.76
C SER A 26 -0.49 18.58 2.05
N ARG A 27 0.08 17.65 2.81
CA ARG A 27 0.86 17.90 4.03
C ARG A 27 2.38 17.82 3.82
N SER A 28 2.82 17.52 2.61
CA SER A 28 4.23 17.32 2.25
C SER A 28 4.74 18.47 1.39
N ASP A 29 6.01 18.87 1.56
CA ASP A 29 6.62 19.97 0.80
C ASP A 29 7.25 19.52 -0.51
N ASP A 30 7.44 18.23 -0.69
CA ASP A 30 8.23 17.63 -1.76
C ASP A 30 7.41 16.99 -2.89
N ILE A 31 6.08 16.90 -2.74
CA ILE A 31 5.18 16.27 -3.71
C ILE A 31 3.98 17.18 -3.97
N GLU A 32 3.61 17.33 -5.25
CA GLU A 32 2.35 17.95 -5.66
C GLU A 32 1.58 17.04 -6.62
N ILE A 33 0.27 16.87 -6.39
CA ILE A 33 -0.61 16.15 -7.32
C ILE A 33 -1.18 17.17 -8.32
N VAL A 34 -0.71 17.11 -9.57
CA VAL A 34 -1.04 18.11 -10.58
C VAL A 34 -2.28 17.76 -11.41
N ALA A 35 -2.56 16.47 -11.59
CA ALA A 35 -3.69 15.97 -12.36
C ALA A 35 -4.27 14.73 -11.71
N ILE A 36 -5.60 14.63 -11.70
CA ILE A 36 -6.36 13.51 -11.16
C ILE A 36 -7.36 13.06 -12.20
N ALA A 37 -7.22 11.84 -12.69
CA ALA A 37 -8.16 11.19 -13.61
C ALA A 37 -9.08 10.24 -12.83
N ASP A 38 -10.39 10.40 -12.98
CA ASP A 38 -11.40 9.55 -12.34
C ASP A 38 -12.70 9.56 -13.15
N ILE A 39 -13.54 8.55 -12.95
CA ILE A 39 -14.88 8.45 -13.54
C ILE A 39 -15.91 9.35 -12.83
N GLY A 40 -15.60 9.83 -11.63
CA GLY A 40 -16.46 10.67 -10.82
C GLY A 40 -16.51 12.12 -11.32
N ALA A 41 -17.67 12.76 -11.21
CA ALA A 41 -17.78 14.18 -11.46
C ALA A 41 -17.04 14.98 -10.36
N PRO A 42 -16.43 16.15 -10.66
CA PRO A 42 -15.61 16.92 -9.71
C PRO A 42 -16.31 17.21 -8.38
N LYS A 43 -17.60 17.50 -8.39
CA LYS A 43 -18.36 17.80 -7.17
C LYS A 43 -18.46 16.62 -6.21
N ILE A 44 -18.67 15.40 -6.72
CA ILE A 44 -18.75 14.21 -5.88
C ILE A 44 -17.35 13.81 -5.35
N LEU A 45 -16.32 13.93 -6.17
CA LEU A 45 -14.95 13.66 -5.74
C LEU A 45 -14.52 14.60 -4.60
N HIS A 46 -14.79 15.90 -4.74
CA HIS A 46 -14.56 16.88 -3.68
C HIS A 46 -15.36 16.58 -2.42
N TYR A 47 -16.66 16.26 -2.57
CA TYR A 47 -17.54 15.93 -1.44
C TYR A 47 -17.00 14.73 -0.65
N LEU A 48 -16.61 13.65 -1.34
CA LEU A 48 -16.06 12.46 -0.71
C LEU A 48 -14.72 12.73 -0.01
N LEU A 49 -13.83 13.52 -0.63
CA LEU A 49 -12.59 13.94 0.04
C LEU A 49 -12.88 14.67 1.34
N CYS A 50 -13.76 15.68 1.31
CA CYS A 50 -14.12 16.48 2.49
C CYS A 50 -14.83 15.68 3.58
N SER A 51 -15.51 14.58 3.23
CA SER A 51 -16.18 13.73 4.23
C SER A 51 -15.23 12.83 5.01
N GLU A 52 -14.02 12.56 4.49
CA GLU A 52 -13.04 11.68 5.12
C GLU A 52 -11.99 12.43 5.95
N ILE A 53 -11.72 13.69 5.63
CA ILE A 53 -10.66 14.46 6.28
C ILE A 53 -11.20 15.42 7.35
N LYS A 54 -10.50 15.47 8.51
CA LYS A 54 -10.90 16.33 9.63
C LYS A 54 -10.78 17.83 9.32
N GLU A 55 -9.84 18.20 8.43
CA GLU A 55 -9.56 19.59 8.03
C GLU A 55 -10.09 19.89 6.61
N SER A 56 -11.34 19.52 6.35
CA SER A 56 -11.98 19.64 5.04
C SER A 56 -12.00 21.08 4.49
N GLU A 57 -11.99 22.09 5.37
CA GLU A 57 -11.98 23.51 5.00
C GLU A 57 -10.73 23.93 4.19
N ARG A 58 -9.68 23.12 4.22
CA ARG A 58 -8.45 23.35 3.44
C ARG A 58 -8.58 22.94 1.97
N HIS A 59 -9.64 22.25 1.59
CA HIS A 59 -9.83 21.75 0.24
C HIS A 59 -11.06 22.40 -0.39
N THR A 60 -10.84 23.11 -1.51
CA THR A 60 -11.92 23.78 -2.25
C THR A 60 -11.98 23.26 -3.67
N LEU A 61 -13.17 23.39 -4.28
CA LEU A 61 -13.38 23.06 -5.69
C LEU A 61 -13.59 24.34 -6.50
N GLU A 62 -12.67 24.64 -7.42
CA GLU A 62 -12.75 25.77 -8.35
C GLU A 62 -12.94 25.26 -9.78
N GLY A 63 -14.18 25.17 -10.24
CA GLY A 63 -14.50 24.55 -11.52
C GLY A 63 -14.13 23.07 -11.54
N ASN A 64 -13.13 22.71 -12.35
CA ASN A 64 -12.56 21.36 -12.40
C ASN A 64 -11.19 21.28 -11.70
N PHE A 65 -10.92 22.14 -10.75
CA PHE A 65 -9.69 22.11 -9.99
C PHE A 65 -9.98 21.87 -8.51
N LEU A 66 -9.32 20.90 -7.95
CA LEU A 66 -9.22 20.68 -6.53
C LEU A 66 -8.05 21.50 -6.00
N VAL A 67 -8.30 22.38 -5.04
CA VAL A 67 -7.33 23.35 -4.54
C VAL A 67 -7.12 23.15 -3.07
N ASN A 68 -5.88 23.09 -2.64
CA ASN A 68 -5.46 23.14 -1.24
C ASN A 68 -4.37 24.24 -1.06
N PRO A 69 -3.93 24.57 0.15
CA PRO A 69 -2.97 25.65 0.39
C PRO A 69 -1.61 25.48 -0.32
N ARG A 70 -1.29 24.28 -0.84
CA ARG A 70 0.02 23.97 -1.39
C ARG A 70 0.03 23.84 -2.91
N PHE A 71 -0.99 23.18 -3.48
CA PHE A 71 -1.06 22.92 -4.91
C PHE A 71 -2.51 22.90 -5.42
N LYS A 72 -2.62 22.89 -6.74
CA LYS A 72 -3.90 22.85 -7.46
C LYS A 72 -3.89 21.70 -8.45
N SER A 73 -4.83 20.77 -8.29
CA SER A 73 -4.94 19.55 -9.10
C SER A 73 -6.07 19.66 -10.10
N ARG A 74 -5.81 19.39 -11.37
CA ARG A 74 -6.84 19.31 -12.41
C ARG A 74 -7.60 17.99 -12.27
N LEU A 75 -8.91 18.05 -12.13
CA LEU A 75 -9.81 16.90 -12.19
C LEU A 75 -10.23 16.63 -13.64
N ILE A 76 -10.05 15.41 -14.12
CA ILE A 76 -10.31 14.99 -15.49
C ILE A 76 -11.22 13.76 -15.45
N HIS A 77 -12.34 13.82 -16.19
CA HIS A 77 -13.28 12.71 -16.29
C HIS A 77 -12.80 11.71 -17.33
N ILE A 78 -12.07 10.69 -16.91
CA ILE A 78 -11.49 9.64 -17.77
C ILE A 78 -11.56 8.31 -17.01
N ASP A 79 -11.87 7.23 -17.74
CA ASP A 79 -12.12 5.90 -17.21
C ASP A 79 -11.02 4.87 -17.53
N ARG A 80 -10.01 5.23 -18.34
CA ARG A 80 -8.95 4.32 -18.80
C ARG A 80 -7.62 5.02 -19.07
N PRO A 81 -6.49 4.30 -18.89
CA PRO A 81 -5.14 4.84 -19.08
C PRO A 81 -4.89 5.44 -20.47
N GLU A 82 -5.38 4.78 -21.52
CA GLU A 82 -5.15 5.16 -22.91
C GLU A 82 -5.74 6.54 -23.29
N ALA A 83 -6.67 7.03 -22.48
CA ALA A 83 -7.35 8.31 -22.75
C ALA A 83 -6.71 9.49 -22.01
N MET A 84 -5.76 9.26 -21.08
CA MET A 84 -5.22 10.31 -20.22
C MET A 84 -3.90 10.88 -20.79
N PRO A 85 -3.88 12.11 -21.32
CA PRO A 85 -2.68 12.73 -21.90
C PRO A 85 -1.77 13.31 -20.81
N TRP A 86 -0.94 12.49 -20.19
CA TRP A 86 -0.08 12.88 -19.07
C TRP A 86 0.97 13.93 -19.44
N ASP A 87 1.44 13.93 -20.69
CA ASP A 87 2.40 14.89 -21.23
C ASP A 87 1.94 16.35 -21.10
N ILE A 88 0.62 16.62 -21.24
CA ILE A 88 0.04 17.97 -21.11
C ILE A 88 0.19 18.51 -19.69
N TYR A 89 0.24 17.64 -18.68
CA TYR A 89 0.28 18.01 -17.27
C TYR A 89 1.70 18.09 -16.71
N GLY A 90 2.71 17.65 -17.48
CA GLY A 90 4.10 17.67 -17.06
C GLY A 90 4.34 16.89 -15.76
N VAL A 91 3.84 15.67 -15.72
CA VAL A 91 4.03 14.78 -14.58
C VAL A 91 5.42 14.14 -14.61
N ASP A 92 6.03 13.93 -13.45
CA ASP A 92 7.27 13.17 -13.32
C ASP A 92 6.96 11.67 -13.13
N VAL A 93 5.82 11.36 -12.51
CA VAL A 93 5.37 10.00 -12.25
C VAL A 93 3.85 9.94 -12.19
N VAL A 94 3.29 8.81 -12.62
CA VAL A 94 1.85 8.51 -12.45
C VAL A 94 1.69 7.42 -11.39
N ILE A 95 0.75 7.63 -10.45
CA ILE A 95 0.29 6.57 -9.56
C ILE A 95 -1.07 6.08 -10.06
N ASP A 96 -1.16 4.80 -10.45
CA ASP A 96 -2.45 4.16 -10.66
C ASP A 96 -3.01 3.62 -9.34
N ALA A 97 -3.97 4.37 -8.80
CA ALA A 97 -4.68 4.06 -7.55
C ALA A 97 -6.04 3.38 -7.80
N THR A 98 -6.37 3.03 -9.04
CA THR A 98 -7.66 2.39 -9.37
C THR A 98 -7.77 0.96 -8.82
N GLY A 99 -6.64 0.22 -8.77
CA GLY A 99 -6.60 -1.20 -8.50
C GLY A 99 -7.26 -2.06 -9.59
N LYS A 100 -7.65 -1.46 -10.71
CA LYS A 100 -8.32 -2.11 -11.84
C LYS A 100 -7.34 -2.47 -12.95
N TYR A 101 -6.45 -1.55 -13.28
CA TYR A 101 -5.49 -1.67 -14.38
C TYR A 101 -4.17 -2.23 -13.84
N ARG A 102 -4.03 -3.56 -13.84
CA ARG A 102 -2.94 -4.27 -13.18
C ARG A 102 -2.03 -5.05 -14.13
N GLU A 103 -2.34 -5.04 -15.41
CA GLU A 103 -1.53 -5.71 -16.44
C GLU A 103 -0.42 -4.78 -16.94
N ALA A 104 0.71 -5.33 -17.38
CA ALA A 104 1.81 -4.56 -17.97
C ALA A 104 1.35 -3.70 -19.15
N ARG A 105 0.39 -4.20 -19.96
CA ARG A 105 -0.20 -3.42 -21.06
C ARG A 105 -0.94 -2.15 -20.58
N ASP A 106 -1.58 -2.21 -19.42
CA ASP A 106 -2.31 -1.06 -18.86
C ASP A 106 -1.31 0.01 -18.40
N MET A 107 -0.18 -0.44 -17.80
CA MET A 107 0.92 0.45 -17.42
C MET A 107 1.59 1.05 -18.64
N GLN A 108 1.81 0.25 -19.70
CA GLN A 108 2.36 0.74 -20.96
C GLN A 108 1.49 1.82 -21.58
N ALA A 109 0.16 1.71 -21.45
CA ALA A 109 -0.75 2.75 -21.94
C ALA A 109 -0.53 4.11 -21.24
N HIS A 110 -0.23 4.14 -19.95
CA HIS A 110 0.18 5.39 -19.28
C HIS A 110 1.49 5.94 -19.84
N LEU A 111 2.49 5.07 -20.07
CA LEU A 111 3.79 5.46 -20.62
C LEU A 111 3.65 6.01 -22.04
N ASP A 112 2.83 5.36 -22.89
CA ASP A 112 2.58 5.78 -24.27
C ASP A 112 1.87 7.15 -24.34
N ASN A 113 1.14 7.51 -23.29
CA ASN A 113 0.47 8.81 -23.14
C ASN A 113 1.28 9.82 -22.31
N GLY A 114 2.59 9.64 -22.26
CA GLY A 114 3.53 10.64 -21.77
C GLY A 114 3.86 10.59 -20.28
N ALA A 115 3.45 9.53 -19.55
CA ALA A 115 3.96 9.31 -18.21
C ALA A 115 5.43 8.84 -18.29
N PRO A 116 6.40 9.49 -17.62
CA PRO A 116 7.78 9.00 -17.60
C PRO A 116 7.90 7.66 -16.85
N ARG A 117 7.10 7.48 -15.81
CA ARG A 117 7.05 6.30 -14.92
C ARG A 117 5.66 6.08 -14.36
N VAL A 118 5.31 4.82 -14.11
CA VAL A 118 4.03 4.42 -13.52
C VAL A 118 4.26 3.57 -12.28
N ILE A 119 3.52 3.88 -11.21
CA ILE A 119 3.53 3.12 -9.96
C ILE A 119 2.11 2.59 -9.71
N LEU A 120 1.96 1.27 -9.62
CA LEU A 120 0.71 0.63 -9.21
C LEU A 120 0.58 0.61 -7.69
N ARG A 121 -0.64 0.86 -7.21
CA ARG A 121 -1.00 0.67 -5.79
C ARG A 121 -1.21 -0.79 -5.38
N SER A 122 -1.21 -1.71 -6.32
CA SER A 122 -1.52 -3.14 -6.10
C SER A 122 -0.48 -4.02 -6.76
N LEU A 123 -0.43 -5.30 -6.35
CA LEU A 123 0.39 -6.28 -7.04
C LEU A 123 -0.06 -6.42 -8.50
N PRO A 124 0.87 -6.56 -9.44
CA PRO A 124 0.54 -6.77 -10.85
C PRO A 124 0.00 -8.19 -11.08
N VAL A 125 -0.63 -8.42 -12.24
CA VAL A 125 -1.07 -9.76 -12.65
C VAL A 125 -0.08 -10.46 -13.56
N ASP A 126 0.81 -9.71 -14.19
CA ASP A 126 1.89 -10.19 -15.06
C ASP A 126 3.22 -9.47 -14.74
N SER A 127 4.28 -9.87 -15.42
CA SER A 127 5.63 -9.34 -15.15
C SER A 127 5.75 -7.88 -15.57
N ILE A 128 6.32 -7.08 -14.67
CA ILE A 128 6.66 -5.66 -14.84
C ILE A 128 8.13 -5.45 -14.49
N ASP A 129 8.63 -4.19 -14.56
CA ASP A 129 10.05 -3.94 -14.30
C ASP A 129 10.43 -4.25 -12.85
N ARG A 130 9.58 -3.85 -11.88
CA ARG A 130 9.94 -4.00 -10.46
C ARG A 130 8.74 -3.99 -9.51
N ILE A 131 8.85 -4.78 -8.43
CA ILE A 131 7.98 -4.63 -7.24
C ILE A 131 8.86 -4.14 -6.10
N ILE A 132 8.54 -2.95 -5.57
CA ILE A 132 9.27 -2.34 -4.44
C ILE A 132 8.36 -2.25 -3.23
N VAL A 133 8.78 -2.90 -2.17
CA VAL A 133 8.15 -2.77 -0.84
C VAL A 133 9.11 -1.99 0.04
N PRO A 134 8.80 -0.71 0.35
CA PRO A 134 9.67 0.15 1.16
C PRO A 134 10.04 -0.48 2.51
N GLY A 135 11.34 -0.46 2.82
CA GLY A 135 11.92 -1.11 4.00
C GLY A 135 12.26 -2.60 3.80
N VAL A 136 11.89 -3.21 2.67
CA VAL A 136 12.19 -4.62 2.37
C VAL A 136 13.24 -4.75 1.28
N ASN A 137 13.00 -4.19 0.10
CA ASN A 137 13.85 -4.37 -1.08
C ASN A 137 14.13 -3.06 -1.84
N ASP A 138 14.21 -1.93 -1.15
CA ASP A 138 14.48 -0.61 -1.74
C ASP A 138 15.73 -0.60 -2.63
N GLN A 139 16.73 -1.37 -2.26
CA GLN A 139 18.00 -1.50 -3.01
C GLN A 139 17.85 -2.20 -4.37
N ALA A 140 16.70 -2.83 -4.64
CA ALA A 140 16.43 -3.44 -5.95
C ALA A 140 15.97 -2.42 -7.00
N ALA A 141 15.63 -1.19 -6.59
CA ALA A 141 15.16 -0.14 -7.49
C ALA A 141 16.28 0.32 -8.44
N MET A 142 15.96 0.43 -9.71
CA MET A 142 16.87 0.88 -10.77
C MET A 142 16.32 2.13 -11.46
N VAL A 143 17.18 3.06 -11.85
CA VAL A 143 16.78 4.27 -12.59
C VAL A 143 16.01 3.94 -13.87
N SER A 144 16.34 2.80 -14.50
CA SER A 144 15.68 2.33 -15.73
C SER A 144 14.26 1.81 -15.52
N ASP A 145 13.83 1.50 -14.28
CA ASP A 145 12.50 0.97 -14.03
C ASP A 145 11.44 2.02 -14.37
N ARG A 146 10.46 1.66 -15.18
CA ARG A 146 9.36 2.54 -15.60
C ARG A 146 7.99 2.02 -15.16
N MET A 147 7.83 0.71 -15.07
CA MET A 147 6.61 0.02 -14.60
C MET A 147 6.88 -0.60 -13.25
N ILE A 148 6.36 0.01 -12.19
CA ILE A 148 6.66 -0.36 -10.81
C ILE A 148 5.37 -0.66 -10.06
N SER A 149 5.40 -1.64 -9.17
CA SER A 149 4.35 -1.85 -8.17
C SER A 149 4.92 -1.54 -6.78
N ALA A 150 4.15 -0.85 -5.94
CA ALA A 150 4.47 -0.65 -4.52
C ALA A 150 3.94 -1.82 -3.64
N GLY A 151 3.56 -2.93 -4.24
CA GLY A 151 2.94 -4.05 -3.55
C GLY A 151 1.48 -3.77 -3.17
N SER A 152 1.09 -4.14 -1.97
CA SER A 152 -0.22 -3.86 -1.37
C SER A 152 -0.05 -3.65 0.14
N ALA A 153 -1.05 -3.11 0.82
CA ALA A 153 -1.01 -2.94 2.28
C ALA A 153 -0.68 -4.26 2.99
N THR A 154 -1.36 -5.35 2.61
CA THR A 154 -1.14 -6.69 3.18
C THR A 154 0.25 -7.25 2.85
N SER A 155 0.72 -7.12 1.59
CA SER A 155 2.05 -7.61 1.22
C SER A 155 3.15 -6.82 1.91
N SER A 156 2.98 -5.52 2.10
CA SER A 156 3.95 -4.67 2.82
C SER A 156 4.07 -5.10 4.29
N ALA A 157 2.94 -5.28 4.98
CA ALA A 157 2.94 -5.73 6.37
C ALA A 157 3.58 -7.12 6.51
N LEU A 158 3.22 -8.07 5.65
CA LEU A 158 3.77 -9.43 5.67
C LEU A 158 5.29 -9.44 5.39
N CYS A 159 5.72 -8.77 4.32
CA CYS A 159 7.12 -8.77 3.93
C CYS A 159 8.02 -8.08 4.96
N LEU A 160 7.55 -6.98 5.58
CA LEU A 160 8.26 -6.32 6.68
C LEU A 160 8.41 -7.25 7.89
N LEU A 161 7.33 -7.89 8.34
CA LEU A 161 7.37 -8.84 9.45
C LEU A 161 8.39 -9.96 9.17
N LEU A 162 8.28 -10.59 8.00
CA LEU A 162 9.15 -11.70 7.61
C LEU A 162 10.61 -11.24 7.44
N LYS A 163 10.87 -10.08 6.83
CA LYS A 163 12.20 -9.52 6.65
C LYS A 163 12.90 -9.26 7.98
N ILE A 164 12.21 -8.65 8.92
CA ILE A 164 12.73 -8.34 10.25
C ILE A 164 13.07 -9.64 11.00
N LEU A 165 12.13 -10.59 11.02
CA LEU A 165 12.32 -11.84 11.75
C LEU A 165 13.33 -12.77 11.08
N SER A 166 13.34 -12.88 9.74
CA SER A 166 14.30 -13.73 9.02
C SER A 166 15.75 -13.19 9.09
N SER A 167 15.92 -11.89 9.33
CA SER A 167 17.24 -11.30 9.53
C SER A 167 17.89 -11.70 10.87
N ARG A 168 17.10 -12.17 11.82
CA ARG A 168 17.54 -12.53 13.18
C ARG A 168 17.37 -14.01 13.50
N PHE A 169 16.38 -14.65 12.89
CA PHE A 169 16.00 -16.04 13.19
C PHE A 169 15.87 -16.84 11.91
N GLU A 170 16.27 -18.10 11.94
CA GLU A 170 16.05 -19.00 10.83
C GLU A 170 14.61 -19.50 10.83
N ILE A 171 13.84 -19.08 9.83
CA ILE A 171 12.43 -19.44 9.65
C ILE A 171 12.35 -20.67 8.74
N GLU A 172 11.65 -21.72 9.19
CA GLU A 172 11.35 -22.90 8.38
C GLU A 172 10.21 -22.62 7.40
N CYS A 173 9.06 -22.18 7.93
CA CYS A 173 7.92 -21.78 7.13
C CYS A 173 7.01 -20.83 7.92
N ALA A 174 6.07 -20.19 7.23
CA ALA A 174 5.06 -19.34 7.83
C ALA A 174 3.70 -19.50 7.16
N SER A 175 2.64 -19.28 7.90
CA SER A 175 1.29 -19.13 7.35
C SER A 175 0.65 -17.87 7.89
N MET A 176 0.10 -17.05 7.00
CA MET A 176 -0.53 -15.79 7.30
C MET A 176 -2.00 -15.80 6.93
N THR A 177 -2.84 -15.33 7.83
CA THR A 177 -4.23 -14.97 7.55
C THR A 177 -4.42 -13.49 7.80
N SER A 178 -4.77 -12.75 6.76
CA SER A 178 -5.22 -11.37 6.92
C SER A 178 -6.72 -11.37 7.23
N VAL A 179 -7.08 -10.86 8.40
CA VAL A 179 -8.46 -10.48 8.73
C VAL A 179 -8.65 -9.06 8.20
N HIS A 180 -9.28 -8.96 7.04
CA HIS A 180 -9.25 -7.76 6.19
C HIS A 180 -10.62 -7.06 6.18
N ALA A 181 -10.61 -5.75 6.33
CA ALA A 181 -11.79 -4.93 6.08
C ALA A 181 -12.35 -5.20 4.67
N TYR A 182 -13.67 -5.10 4.50
CA TYR A 182 -14.24 -5.19 3.15
C TYR A 182 -13.75 -4.01 2.28
N THR A 183 -13.68 -4.27 0.98
CA THR A 183 -13.17 -3.30 0.00
C THR A 183 -14.31 -2.74 -0.84
N SER A 184 -14.08 -1.61 -1.51
CA SER A 184 -15.10 -0.90 -2.31
C SER A 184 -15.68 -1.71 -3.47
N ASP A 185 -15.01 -2.79 -3.89
CA ASP A 185 -15.46 -3.72 -4.92
C ASP A 185 -16.35 -4.86 -4.39
N GLN A 186 -16.55 -4.92 -3.06
CA GLN A 186 -17.44 -5.89 -2.44
C GLN A 186 -18.81 -5.27 -2.18
N ALA A 187 -19.86 -5.96 -2.66
CA ALA A 187 -21.23 -5.51 -2.48
C ALA A 187 -21.70 -5.64 -1.01
N LEU A 188 -22.48 -4.66 -0.53
CA LEU A 188 -23.07 -4.71 0.80
C LEU A 188 -24.33 -5.61 0.86
N GLN A 189 -24.86 -6.03 -0.29
CA GLN A 189 -25.96 -6.97 -0.43
C GLN A 189 -25.58 -8.06 -1.43
N ASP A 190 -26.20 -9.24 -1.33
CA ASP A 190 -26.04 -10.32 -2.29
C ASP A 190 -26.35 -9.85 -3.71
N TYR A 191 -25.50 -10.18 -4.68
CA TYR A 191 -25.70 -9.82 -6.08
C TYR A 191 -25.21 -10.96 -7.00
N ALA A 192 -25.64 -10.93 -8.27
CA ALA A 192 -25.27 -11.93 -9.26
C ALA A 192 -23.91 -11.60 -9.90
N GLY A 193 -22.82 -11.87 -9.18
CA GLY A 193 -21.44 -11.75 -9.66
C GLY A 193 -20.89 -13.07 -10.20
N SER A 194 -19.67 -13.01 -10.74
CA SER A 194 -18.96 -14.19 -11.28
C SER A 194 -18.29 -15.04 -10.19
N ASP A 195 -17.89 -14.43 -9.08
CA ASP A 195 -17.31 -15.13 -7.92
C ASP A 195 -18.39 -15.40 -6.88
N PHE A 196 -18.66 -16.67 -6.58
CA PHE A 196 -19.73 -17.09 -5.67
C PHE A 196 -19.57 -16.57 -4.25
N ARG A 197 -18.34 -16.47 -3.73
CA ARG A 197 -18.07 -15.95 -2.38
C ARG A 197 -18.16 -14.44 -2.34
N ARG A 198 -17.52 -13.76 -3.29
CA ARG A 198 -17.53 -12.28 -3.38
C ARG A 198 -18.88 -11.71 -3.80
N SER A 199 -19.79 -12.54 -4.31
CA SER A 199 -21.19 -12.16 -4.62
C SER A 199 -22.08 -12.07 -3.38
N ARG A 200 -21.61 -12.51 -2.21
CA ARG A 200 -22.35 -12.43 -0.95
C ARG A 200 -22.10 -11.11 -0.24
N SER A 201 -23.08 -10.69 0.53
CA SER A 201 -23.06 -9.47 1.34
C SER A 201 -21.81 -9.37 2.21
N ALA A 202 -21.00 -8.34 1.98
CA ALA A 202 -19.81 -8.05 2.78
C ALA A 202 -20.14 -7.56 4.20
N ALA A 203 -21.35 -7.01 4.40
CA ALA A 203 -21.81 -6.50 5.69
C ALA A 203 -22.26 -7.62 6.66
N GLU A 204 -22.55 -8.82 6.15
CA GLU A 204 -23.16 -9.90 6.90
C GLU A 204 -22.32 -11.19 6.96
N ASN A 205 -21.23 -11.25 6.21
CA ASN A 205 -20.49 -12.49 6.05
C ASN A 205 -18.99 -12.31 6.31
N ILE A 206 -18.35 -13.36 6.82
CA ILE A 206 -16.91 -13.57 6.71
C ILE A 206 -16.68 -14.24 5.35
N ILE A 207 -15.98 -13.56 4.45
CA ILE A 207 -15.78 -14.02 3.08
C ILE A 207 -14.33 -14.48 2.89
N PRO A 208 -14.07 -15.80 2.80
CA PRO A 208 -12.75 -16.30 2.44
C PRO A 208 -12.35 -15.84 1.04
N ASN A 209 -11.14 -15.29 0.94
CA ASN A 209 -10.59 -14.78 -0.30
C ASN A 209 -9.14 -15.25 -0.47
N THR A 210 -8.58 -15.14 -1.66
CA THR A 210 -7.18 -15.44 -1.93
C THR A 210 -6.36 -14.16 -1.86
N HIS A 211 -5.10 -14.29 -1.50
CA HIS A 211 -4.14 -13.19 -1.54
C HIS A 211 -2.92 -13.61 -2.37
N GLU A 212 -2.49 -12.73 -3.24
CA GLU A 212 -1.45 -13.01 -4.24
C GLU A 212 -0.02 -12.73 -3.71
N ALA A 213 0.15 -12.25 -2.46
CA ALA A 213 1.45 -11.85 -1.95
C ALA A 213 2.50 -12.98 -2.02
N HIS A 214 2.10 -14.22 -1.75
CA HIS A 214 3.02 -15.36 -1.81
C HIS A 214 3.58 -15.62 -3.20
N LEU A 215 2.83 -15.26 -4.27
CA LEU A 215 3.27 -15.43 -5.66
C LEU A 215 4.45 -14.51 -6.01
N TRP A 216 4.57 -13.38 -5.33
CA TRP A 216 5.58 -12.35 -5.61
C TRP A 216 6.74 -12.32 -4.60
N LEU A 217 6.74 -13.23 -3.60
CA LEU A 217 7.82 -13.30 -2.62
C LEU A 217 9.18 -13.59 -3.27
N HIS A 218 9.21 -14.32 -4.37
CA HIS A 218 10.46 -14.61 -5.11
C HIS A 218 11.15 -13.33 -5.63
N GLU A 219 10.40 -12.25 -5.87
CA GLU A 219 10.97 -10.95 -6.24
C GLU A 219 11.21 -10.04 -5.04
N ILE A 220 10.27 -10.02 -4.08
CA ILE A 220 10.27 -9.06 -2.96
C ILE A 220 11.21 -9.53 -1.84
N LEU A 221 11.15 -10.82 -1.48
CA LEU A 221 11.87 -11.41 -0.35
C LEU A 221 12.26 -12.86 -0.69
N PRO A 222 13.26 -13.07 -1.56
CA PRO A 222 13.59 -14.37 -2.14
C PRO A 222 13.87 -15.47 -1.10
N GLU A 223 14.46 -15.13 0.05
CA GLU A 223 14.76 -16.06 1.14
C GLU A 223 13.51 -16.68 1.79
N MET A 224 12.33 -16.08 1.57
CA MET A 224 11.04 -16.56 2.04
C MET A 224 10.17 -17.15 0.93
N SER A 225 10.68 -17.19 -0.31
CA SER A 225 9.99 -17.87 -1.41
C SER A 225 9.71 -19.33 -1.06
N ASP A 226 8.53 -19.82 -1.46
CA ASP A 226 8.04 -21.19 -1.23
C ASP A 226 7.89 -21.62 0.25
N LYS A 227 8.12 -20.70 1.21
CA LYS A 227 7.97 -20.97 2.64
C LYS A 227 6.70 -20.38 3.25
N VAL A 228 5.91 -19.62 2.49
CA VAL A 228 4.81 -18.82 3.03
C VAL A 228 3.49 -19.17 2.36
N LEU A 229 2.48 -19.47 3.17
CA LEU A 229 1.09 -19.55 2.74
C LEU A 229 0.34 -18.28 3.16
N THR A 230 -0.53 -17.79 2.29
CA THR A 230 -1.32 -16.59 2.56
C THR A 230 -2.81 -16.84 2.35
N TYR A 231 -3.61 -16.32 3.28
CA TYR A 231 -5.07 -16.32 3.22
C TYR A 231 -5.62 -14.95 3.56
N VAL A 232 -6.82 -14.65 3.08
CA VAL A 232 -7.57 -13.45 3.46
C VAL A 232 -8.98 -13.84 3.87
N LEU A 233 -9.44 -13.27 4.97
CA LEU A 233 -10.83 -13.29 5.39
C LEU A 233 -11.34 -11.85 5.38
N ASN A 234 -12.20 -11.49 4.41
CA ASN A 234 -12.89 -10.23 4.48
C ASN A 234 -14.01 -10.31 5.53
N VAL A 235 -14.01 -9.34 6.44
CA VAL A 235 -14.93 -9.30 7.60
C VAL A 235 -15.75 -8.01 7.59
N PRO A 236 -16.91 -7.95 8.29
CA PRO A 236 -17.81 -6.80 8.30
C PRO A 236 -17.27 -5.59 9.08
N ILE A 237 -16.06 -5.12 8.75
CA ILE A 237 -15.47 -3.86 9.22
C ILE A 237 -14.99 -3.08 8.00
N HIS A 238 -14.91 -1.76 8.09
CA HIS A 238 -14.52 -0.92 6.95
C HIS A 238 -13.05 -0.49 6.97
N GLU A 239 -12.40 -0.55 8.13
CA GLU A 239 -11.00 -0.16 8.34
C GLU A 239 -10.39 -0.97 9.48
N GLY A 240 -9.05 -0.98 9.60
CA GLY A 240 -8.32 -1.68 10.65
C GLY A 240 -8.12 -3.16 10.35
N CYS A 241 -7.12 -3.49 9.54
CA CYS A 241 -6.81 -4.87 9.16
C CYS A 241 -5.83 -5.52 10.15
N LEU A 242 -6.03 -6.83 10.40
CA LEU A 242 -5.17 -7.64 11.25
C LEU A 242 -4.42 -8.70 10.42
N LEU A 243 -3.12 -8.80 10.66
CA LEU A 243 -2.27 -9.86 10.14
C LEU A 243 -2.04 -10.90 11.25
N ASP A 244 -2.65 -12.05 11.12
CA ASP A 244 -2.44 -13.22 11.99
C ASP A 244 -1.40 -14.13 11.31
N THR A 245 -0.21 -14.25 11.91
CA THR A 245 0.88 -15.01 11.29
C THR A 245 1.39 -16.09 12.25
N ASN A 246 1.41 -17.33 11.77
CA ASN A 246 2.05 -18.45 12.44
C ASN A 246 3.41 -18.72 11.76
N ILE A 247 4.48 -18.73 12.55
CA ILE A 247 5.84 -18.85 12.08
C ILE A 247 6.49 -20.04 12.75
N VAL A 248 7.05 -20.96 11.99
CA VAL A 248 7.82 -22.09 12.47
C VAL A 248 9.29 -21.71 12.46
N MET A 249 9.87 -21.60 13.66
CA MET A 249 11.31 -21.32 13.84
C MET A 249 12.10 -22.61 13.78
N LYS A 250 13.28 -22.63 13.13
CA LYS A 250 14.16 -23.80 13.18
C LYS A 250 14.78 -23.99 14.56
N ASP A 251 15.13 -22.90 15.25
CA ASP A 251 15.63 -22.97 16.62
C ASP A 251 14.49 -22.96 17.63
N ALA A 252 14.32 -24.07 18.34
CA ALA A 252 13.33 -24.22 19.41
C ALA A 252 13.56 -23.28 20.63
N LYS A 253 14.75 -22.67 20.75
CA LYS A 253 15.06 -21.74 21.84
C LYS A 253 14.44 -20.36 21.64
N VAL A 254 14.11 -19.97 20.41
CA VAL A 254 13.48 -18.68 20.14
C VAL A 254 12.17 -18.58 20.94
N GLY A 255 12.10 -17.57 21.80
CA GLY A 255 10.95 -17.31 22.68
C GLY A 255 10.12 -16.11 22.23
N ILE A 256 9.07 -15.83 23.01
CA ILE A 256 8.18 -14.69 22.78
C ILE A 256 8.95 -13.36 22.87
N GLU A 257 9.76 -13.19 23.92
CA GLU A 257 10.50 -11.95 24.13
C GLU A 257 11.58 -11.73 23.05
N ASP A 258 12.21 -12.78 22.53
CA ASP A 258 13.17 -12.64 21.44
C ASP A 258 12.52 -12.03 20.20
N VAL A 259 11.27 -12.47 19.87
CA VAL A 259 10.48 -11.92 18.76
C VAL A 259 10.01 -10.51 19.06
N ASN A 260 9.49 -10.25 20.26
CA ASN A 260 9.02 -8.92 20.66
C ASN A 260 10.17 -7.89 20.64
N ASP A 261 11.33 -8.25 21.16
CA ASP A 261 12.52 -7.38 21.15
C ASP A 261 13.06 -7.14 19.74
N ALA A 262 12.99 -8.14 18.87
CA ALA A 262 13.31 -7.97 17.46
C ALA A 262 12.41 -6.89 16.80
N MET A 263 11.11 -6.93 17.09
CA MET A 263 10.16 -5.98 16.53
C MET A 263 10.25 -4.59 17.16
N ARG A 264 10.53 -4.49 18.48
CA ARG A 264 10.80 -3.19 19.15
C ARG A 264 12.03 -2.51 18.55
N SER A 265 13.12 -3.26 18.38
CA SER A 265 14.33 -2.74 17.70
C SER A 265 14.06 -2.31 16.26
N ALA A 266 13.26 -3.08 15.52
CA ALA A 266 12.92 -2.73 14.14
C ALA A 266 12.10 -1.44 14.04
N ALA A 267 11.30 -1.09 15.03
CA ALA A 267 10.56 0.18 15.04
C ALA A 267 11.52 1.40 15.10
N GLU A 268 12.71 1.24 15.68
CA GLU A 268 13.77 2.27 15.67
C GLU A 268 14.51 2.31 14.32
N ASP A 269 14.73 1.14 13.70
CA ASP A 269 15.43 1.00 12.42
C ASP A 269 14.57 1.46 11.21
N TYR A 270 13.25 1.34 11.32
CA TYR A 270 12.28 1.67 10.26
C TYR A 270 11.26 2.74 10.71
N PRO A 271 11.70 3.95 11.06
CA PRO A 271 10.83 5.00 11.59
C PRO A 271 9.74 5.39 10.57
N GLY A 272 8.49 5.46 11.04
CA GLY A 272 7.33 5.78 10.21
C GLY A 272 6.86 4.63 9.27
N ILE A 273 7.53 3.48 9.29
CA ILE A 273 7.16 2.28 8.52
C ILE A 273 6.70 1.16 9.45
N VAL A 274 7.49 0.87 10.49
CA VAL A 274 7.22 -0.15 11.49
C VAL A 274 7.02 0.50 12.85
N GLY A 275 6.06 0.01 13.60
CA GLY A 275 5.84 0.38 14.99
C GLY A 275 5.48 -0.86 15.82
N PHE A 276 5.38 -0.69 17.13
CA PHE A 276 4.89 -1.71 18.04
C PHE A 276 3.94 -1.09 19.08
N THR A 277 3.15 -1.94 19.71
CA THR A 277 2.31 -1.55 20.84
C THR A 277 2.37 -2.61 21.93
N ASP A 278 2.38 -2.13 23.18
CA ASP A 278 2.20 -2.95 24.40
C ASP A 278 0.78 -2.78 24.96
N ASP A 279 -0.10 -2.04 24.29
CA ASP A 279 -1.49 -1.83 24.69
C ASP A 279 -2.42 -2.88 24.08
N PRO A 280 -3.54 -3.23 24.74
CA PRO A 280 -4.53 -4.18 24.24
C PRO A 280 -5.47 -3.50 23.23
N ILE A 281 -4.96 -3.24 22.03
CA ILE A 281 -5.68 -2.52 20.97
C ILE A 281 -6.60 -3.43 20.15
N VAL A 282 -7.55 -2.80 19.45
CA VAL A 282 -8.46 -3.43 18.49
C VAL A 282 -8.44 -2.68 17.16
N SER A 283 -9.15 -3.18 16.16
CA SER A 283 -9.13 -2.64 14.79
C SER A 283 -9.43 -1.13 14.69
N SER A 284 -10.31 -0.59 15.53
CA SER A 284 -10.63 0.84 15.52
C SER A 284 -9.52 1.74 16.06
N ASP A 285 -8.58 1.20 16.84
CA ASP A 285 -7.47 1.96 17.42
C ASP A 285 -6.35 2.23 16.39
N VAL A 286 -6.32 1.46 15.30
CA VAL A 286 -5.30 1.60 14.25
C VAL A 286 -5.75 2.50 13.09
N ILE A 287 -7.01 2.94 13.09
CA ILE A 287 -7.55 3.79 12.03
C ILE A 287 -6.76 5.10 11.94
N GLY A 288 -6.30 5.41 10.73
CA GLY A 288 -5.49 6.59 10.45
C GLY A 288 -3.99 6.41 10.71
N SER A 289 -3.54 5.23 11.11
CA SER A 289 -2.11 4.92 11.25
C SER A 289 -1.44 4.84 9.88
N SER A 290 -0.40 5.64 9.65
CA SER A 290 0.43 5.61 8.44
C SER A 290 1.53 4.56 8.46
N LEU A 291 1.61 3.75 9.52
CA LEU A 291 2.53 2.62 9.61
C LEU A 291 2.11 1.51 8.63
N SER A 292 3.08 0.86 8.01
CA SER A 292 2.85 -0.35 7.21
C SER A 292 2.65 -1.58 8.08
N LEU A 293 3.25 -1.58 9.27
CA LEU A 293 3.19 -2.67 10.23
C LEU A 293 3.19 -2.09 11.65
N LEU A 294 2.12 -2.28 12.41
CA LEU A 294 2.07 -2.03 13.84
C LEU A 294 2.03 -3.38 14.55
N PHE A 295 3.15 -3.77 15.14
CA PHE A 295 3.29 -5.07 15.81
C PHE A 295 2.65 -5.06 17.19
N ASP A 296 1.82 -6.07 17.49
CA ASP A 296 1.15 -6.25 18.78
C ASP A 296 1.95 -7.23 19.64
N THR A 297 2.71 -6.71 20.61
CA THR A 297 3.55 -7.54 21.50
C THR A 297 2.74 -8.47 22.40
N LYS A 298 1.49 -8.09 22.73
CA LYS A 298 0.57 -8.94 23.51
C LYS A 298 -0.06 -10.06 22.69
N GLY A 299 -0.05 -9.92 21.36
CA GLY A 299 -0.51 -10.93 20.42
C GLY A 299 0.51 -12.03 20.13
N THR A 300 1.74 -11.94 20.68
CA THR A 300 2.78 -12.94 20.46
C THR A 300 2.61 -14.10 21.44
N VAL A 301 2.39 -15.30 20.88
CA VAL A 301 2.25 -16.54 21.69
C VAL A 301 3.06 -17.67 21.07
N LYS A 302 3.52 -18.62 21.92
CA LYS A 302 4.30 -19.78 21.49
C LYS A 302 3.50 -21.06 21.68
N ALA A 303 3.44 -21.90 20.66
CA ALA A 303 2.82 -23.21 20.70
C ALA A 303 3.84 -24.31 20.43
N GLY A 304 3.86 -25.31 21.26
CA GLY A 304 4.88 -26.36 21.19
C GLY A 304 6.30 -25.79 21.37
N THR A 305 7.26 -26.33 20.63
CA THR A 305 8.67 -25.92 20.77
C THR A 305 9.11 -24.87 19.74
N GLN A 306 8.50 -24.82 18.55
CA GLN A 306 9.03 -24.06 17.41
C GLN A 306 8.02 -23.09 16.80
N THR A 307 6.72 -23.22 17.08
CA THR A 307 5.70 -22.35 16.47
C THR A 307 5.48 -21.11 17.31
N ILE A 308 5.65 -19.95 16.69
CA ILE A 308 5.31 -18.64 17.26
C ILE A 308 4.20 -18.03 16.41
N LYS A 309 3.14 -17.62 17.07
CA LYS A 309 2.06 -16.84 16.49
C LYS A 309 2.27 -15.38 16.82
N THR A 310 2.07 -14.49 15.86
CA THR A 310 2.15 -13.04 16.02
C THR A 310 0.87 -12.38 15.50
N LEU A 311 0.51 -11.26 16.10
CA LEU A 311 -0.51 -10.36 15.58
C LEU A 311 0.13 -9.03 15.18
N SER A 312 -0.29 -8.50 14.06
CA SER A 312 0.14 -7.18 13.60
C SER A 312 -1.03 -6.47 12.92
N TRP A 313 -1.03 -5.16 13.01
CA TRP A 313 -2.08 -4.32 12.48
C TRP A 313 -1.55 -3.49 11.30
N TYR A 314 -2.42 -3.18 10.35
CA TYR A 314 -2.09 -2.33 9.21
C TYR A 314 -3.33 -1.64 8.62
N GLU A 315 -3.10 -0.59 7.85
CA GLU A 315 -4.13 0.26 7.25
C GLU A 315 -3.81 0.64 5.80
N ASN A 316 -4.84 0.99 5.02
CA ASN A 316 -4.68 1.46 3.66
C ASN A 316 -3.89 2.78 3.56
N ILE A 317 -4.04 3.67 4.54
CA ILE A 317 -3.28 4.92 4.58
C ILE A 317 -1.77 4.66 4.77
N GLY A 318 -1.39 3.59 5.48
CA GLY A 318 0.00 3.15 5.55
C GLY A 318 0.55 2.79 4.17
N HIS A 319 -0.24 2.11 3.35
CA HIS A 319 0.15 1.81 1.97
C HIS A 319 0.19 3.05 1.08
N ALA A 320 -0.75 3.99 1.25
CA ALA A 320 -0.69 5.28 0.55
C ALA A 320 0.60 6.05 0.88
N ALA A 321 1.04 6.04 2.14
CA ALA A 321 2.33 6.62 2.53
C ALA A 321 3.50 5.92 1.82
N ARG A 322 3.49 4.59 1.72
CA ARG A 322 4.53 3.82 0.99
C ARG A 322 4.56 4.12 -0.50
N LEU A 323 3.41 4.35 -1.14
CA LEU A 323 3.37 4.80 -2.53
C LEU A 323 4.14 6.12 -2.72
N LEU A 324 3.97 7.08 -1.81
CA LEU A 324 4.73 8.33 -1.85
C LEU A 324 6.24 8.11 -1.55
N ASP A 325 6.59 7.14 -0.72
CA ASP A 325 8.00 6.80 -0.48
C ASP A 325 8.66 6.18 -1.72
N VAL A 326 7.92 5.36 -2.49
CA VAL A 326 8.42 4.85 -3.79
C VAL A 326 8.61 6.00 -4.78
N VAL A 327 7.72 6.99 -4.82
CA VAL A 327 7.89 8.22 -5.63
C VAL A 327 9.20 8.92 -5.26
N ARG A 328 9.46 9.14 -3.95
CA ARG A 328 10.69 9.77 -3.44
C ARG A 328 11.94 8.97 -3.77
N LEU A 329 11.87 7.66 -3.65
CA LEU A 329 12.97 6.75 -3.95
C LEU A 329 13.44 6.92 -5.40
N TYR A 330 12.52 6.86 -6.36
CA TYR A 330 12.86 6.98 -7.76
C TYR A 330 13.30 8.40 -8.15
N SER A 331 12.71 9.43 -7.61
CA SER A 331 13.18 10.82 -7.79
C SER A 331 14.61 11.01 -7.27
N THR A 332 14.94 10.39 -6.13
CA THR A 332 16.31 10.43 -5.59
C THR A 332 17.31 9.69 -6.45
N LEU A 333 16.91 8.55 -7.05
CA LEU A 333 17.75 7.78 -7.97
C LEU A 333 18.06 8.56 -9.25
N GLU A 334 17.06 9.23 -9.83
CA GLU A 334 17.24 10.09 -11.01
C GLU A 334 18.22 11.22 -10.74
N SER A 335 18.03 11.95 -9.64
CA SER A 335 18.92 13.06 -9.25
C SER A 335 20.38 12.61 -9.06
N LYS A 336 20.61 11.39 -8.61
CA LYS A 336 21.97 10.82 -8.48
C LYS A 336 22.56 10.36 -9.81
N GLY A 337 21.72 9.89 -10.73
CA GLY A 337 22.12 9.46 -12.07
C GLY A 337 22.50 10.61 -13.00
N GLU A 338 21.95 11.81 -12.78
CA GLU A 338 22.29 13.01 -13.55
C GLU A 338 23.64 13.62 -13.14
N VAL A 339 24.19 13.25 -11.99
CA VAL A 339 25.44 13.79 -11.42
C VAL A 339 26.66 12.88 -11.73
N ALA A 340 26.43 11.67 -12.26
CA ALA A 340 27.48 10.69 -12.62
C ALA A 340 27.74 10.69 -14.13
#